data_2413e6ed048c813acf495592735d89d4
#
_entry.id   2413e6ed048c813acf495592735d89d4
#
_cell.length_a   1.000
_cell.length_b   1.000
_cell.length_c   1.000
_cell.angle_alpha   90.00
_cell.angle_beta   90.00
_cell.angle_gamma   90.00
#
_symmetry.space_group_name_H-M   'P 1'
#
loop_
_entity.id
_entity.type
_entity.pdbx_description
1 polymer ?
#
loop_
_entity_poly.entity_id
_entity_poly.type
_entity_poly.pdbx_seq_one_letter_code
_entity_poly.pdbx_strand_id
1 'polypeptide(L)' 'RRVFKEYTGYAPAKYFQELKLRKAKQMLVGTSQSVKEISFFLGFQSTEYFFSFFKKRTGLTPLEYRSFGREE' A
#
# COMPACT_ATOMS: atom_id res chain seq x y z
N ARG A 1 -23.78 15.29 3.48
CA ARG A 1 -23.52 14.82 3.03
C ARG A 1 -23.29 14.36 2.53
N ARG A 2 -23.27 14.06 2.54
CA ARG A 2 -23.01 13.41 2.01
C ARG A 2 -22.30 13.23 1.39
N VAL A 3 -21.78 13.49 1.34
CA VAL A 3 -21.12 13.31 0.66
C VAL A 3 -20.33 12.60 0.31
N PHE A 4 -20.08 12.18 0.67
CA PHE A 4 -19.44 11.24 0.38
C PHE A 4 -20.17 10.13 0.22
N LYS A 5 -21.20 10.05 0.27
CA LYS A 5 -21.91 9.21 0.07
C LYS A 5 -22.50 9.19 -1.05
N GLU A 6 -22.70 10.10 -1.52
CA GLU A 6 -23.11 10.10 -2.49
C GLU A 6 -22.43 9.84 -3.44
N TYR A 7 -21.72 10.06 -3.42
CA TYR A 7 -21.00 9.64 -4.23
C TYR A 7 -20.52 8.76 -3.83
N THR A 8 -21.19 8.59 -3.08
CA THR A 8 -20.76 7.88 -2.61
C THR A 8 -20.97 6.78 -2.79
N GLY A 9 -21.67 6.41 -2.82
CA GLY A 9 -21.85 5.19 -2.81
C GLY A 9 -20.81 4.37 -3.29
N TYR A 10 -19.98 4.76 -3.87
CA TYR A 10 -18.95 3.93 -4.32
C TYR A 10 -17.69 4.65 -4.12
N ALA A 11 -16.72 3.95 -3.69
CA ALA A 11 -15.44 4.52 -3.61
C ALA A 11 -14.69 4.09 -4.85
N PRO A 12 -14.04 5.00 -5.49
CA PRO A 12 -13.27 4.64 -6.65
C PRO A 12 -12.18 3.66 -6.29
N ALA A 13 -11.82 2.83 -7.22
CA ALA A 13 -10.72 1.91 -7.00
C ALA A 13 -9.48 2.68 -6.53
N LYS A 14 -9.34 3.89 -7.03
CA LYS A 14 -8.20 4.70 -6.65
C LYS A 14 -8.17 4.97 -5.15
N TYR A 15 -9.32 5.16 -4.56
CA TYR A 15 -9.40 5.42 -3.13
C TYR A 15 -8.88 4.22 -2.34
N PHE A 16 -9.31 3.02 -2.74
CA PHE A 16 -8.85 1.82 -2.06
C PHE A 16 -7.36 1.60 -2.28
N GLN A 17 -6.88 1.93 -3.45
CA GLN A 17 -5.46 1.80 -3.71
C GLN A 17 -4.65 2.72 -2.82
N GLU A 18 -5.16 3.92 -2.59
CA GLU A 18 -4.48 4.85 -1.70
C GLU A 18 -4.43 4.32 -0.28
N LEU A 19 -5.52 3.71 0.17
CA LEU A 19 -5.55 3.14 1.50
C LEU A 19 -4.55 1.99 1.62
N LYS A 20 -4.49 1.15 0.59
CA LYS A 20 -3.55 0.04 0.61
C LYS A 20 -2.12 0.55 0.62
N LEU A 21 -1.86 1.58 -0.14
CA LEU A 21 -0.51 2.13 -0.19
C LEU A 21 -0.11 2.67 1.18
N ARG A 22 -1.00 3.41 1.81
CA ARG A 22 -0.71 3.96 3.12
C ARG A 22 -0.45 2.86 4.14
N LYS A 23 -1.28 1.83 4.10
CA LYS A 23 -1.11 0.72 5.02
C LYS A 23 0.19 -0.01 4.76
N ALA A 24 0.54 -0.17 3.49
CA ALA A 24 1.78 -0.83 3.14
C ALA A 24 2.97 -0.08 3.72
N LYS A 25 2.96 1.24 3.61
CA LYS A 25 4.04 2.03 4.15
C LYS A 25 4.18 1.82 5.65
N GLN A 26 3.05 1.81 6.34
CA GLN A 26 3.07 1.62 7.78
C GLN A 26 3.63 0.26 8.16
N MET A 27 3.22 -0.77 7.42
CA MET A 27 3.66 -2.11 7.77
C MET A 27 5.12 -2.34 7.43
N LEU A 28 5.58 -1.73 6.34
CA LEU A 28 6.98 -1.89 5.95
C LEU A 28 7.92 -1.32 7.01
N VAL A 29 7.55 -0.22 7.58
CA VAL A 29 8.40 0.45 8.55
C VAL A 29 8.10 -0.03 9.97
N GLY A 30 6.86 -0.29 10.27
CA GLY A 30 6.45 -0.59 11.63
C GLY A 30 6.47 -2.04 12.03
N THR A 31 6.65 -2.96 11.08
CA THR A 31 6.68 -4.38 11.41
C THR A 31 7.87 -5.02 10.73
N SER A 32 8.13 -6.26 11.10
CA SER A 32 9.18 -7.02 10.42
C SER A 32 8.60 -8.06 9.47
N GLN A 33 7.34 -7.92 9.14
CA GLN A 33 6.73 -8.83 8.17
C GLN A 33 7.41 -8.71 6.83
N SER A 34 7.46 -9.82 6.11
CA SER A 34 8.08 -9.81 4.79
C SER A 34 7.19 -9.07 3.81
N VAL A 35 7.78 -8.66 2.71
CA VAL A 35 7.01 -8.00 1.65
C VAL A 35 5.91 -8.93 1.16
N LYS A 36 6.22 -10.23 1.07
CA LYS A 36 5.23 -11.20 0.62
C LYS A 36 4.04 -11.25 1.59
N GLU A 37 4.33 -11.26 2.87
CA GLU A 37 3.25 -11.28 3.87
C GLU A 37 2.41 -10.02 3.80
N ILE A 38 3.06 -8.91 3.61
CA ILE A 38 2.33 -7.64 3.53
C ILE A 38 1.44 -7.62 2.31
N SER A 39 1.95 -8.10 1.17
CA SER A 39 1.15 -8.10 -0.05
C SER A 39 -0.09 -8.99 0.11
N PHE A 40 0.07 -10.13 0.76
CA PHE A 40 -1.06 -11.00 1.02
C PHE A 40 -2.06 -10.36 1.95
N PHE A 41 -1.56 -9.76 2.99
CA PHE A 41 -2.45 -9.13 3.97
C PHE A 41 -3.29 -8.06 3.32
N LEU A 42 -2.71 -7.33 2.39
CA LEU A 42 -3.42 -6.23 1.74
C LEU A 42 -4.28 -6.68 0.57
N GLY A 43 -4.22 -7.96 0.23
CA GLY A 43 -5.09 -8.49 -0.81
C GLY A 43 -4.58 -8.34 -2.22
N PHE A 44 -3.29 -8.16 -2.40
CA PHE A 44 -2.73 -8.11 -3.74
C PHE A 44 -2.67 -9.50 -4.34
N GLN A 45 -2.79 -9.58 -5.64
CA GLN A 45 -2.80 -10.86 -6.32
C GLN A 45 -1.46 -11.57 -6.23
N SER A 46 -0.39 -10.81 -6.27
CA SER A 46 0.92 -11.40 -6.22
C SER A 46 1.89 -10.40 -5.62
N THR A 47 3.02 -10.92 -5.16
CA THR A 47 4.06 -10.05 -4.64
C THR A 47 4.63 -9.17 -5.74
N GLU A 48 4.75 -9.72 -6.94
CA GLU A 48 5.27 -8.96 -8.07
C GLU A 48 4.36 -7.77 -8.39
N TYR A 49 3.07 -8.00 -8.35
CA TYR A 49 2.16 -6.91 -8.62
C TYR A 49 2.27 -5.83 -7.55
N PHE A 50 2.39 -6.25 -6.31
CA PHE A 50 2.57 -5.31 -5.21
C PHE A 50 3.85 -4.50 -5.40
N PHE A 51 4.93 -5.15 -5.79
CA PHE A 51 6.18 -4.46 -6.06
C PHE A 51 6.00 -3.37 -7.10
N SER A 52 5.40 -3.73 -8.23
CA SER A 52 5.18 -2.76 -9.31
C SER A 52 4.30 -1.62 -8.84
N PHE A 53 3.25 -1.96 -8.15
CA PHE A 53 2.31 -0.97 -7.66
C PHE A 53 3.02 0.02 -6.74
N PHE A 54 3.77 -0.50 -5.79
CA PHE A 54 4.42 0.34 -4.79
C PHE A 54 5.48 1.23 -5.44
N LYS A 55 6.29 0.64 -6.29
CA LYS A 55 7.35 1.41 -6.92
C LYS A 55 6.77 2.50 -7.82
N LYS A 56 5.71 2.18 -8.53
CA LYS A 56 5.10 3.15 -9.41
C LYS A 56 4.56 4.35 -8.63
N ARG A 57 4.08 4.09 -7.42
CA ARG A 57 3.48 5.14 -6.63
C ARG A 57 4.47 5.93 -5.81
N THR A 58 5.53 5.29 -5.35
CA THR A 58 6.47 5.95 -4.44
C THR A 58 7.82 6.21 -5.05
N GLY A 59 8.14 5.52 -6.14
CA GLY A 59 9.46 5.63 -6.73
C GLY A 59 10.46 4.67 -6.12
N LEU A 60 10.06 3.92 -5.10
CA LEU A 60 10.93 2.98 -4.41
C LEU A 60 10.28 1.62 -4.36
N THR A 61 11.10 0.58 -4.37
CA THR A 61 10.56 -0.74 -4.11
C THR A 61 10.19 -0.83 -2.64
N PRO A 62 9.34 -1.79 -2.27
CA PRO A 62 9.01 -1.94 -0.86
C PRO A 62 10.22 -2.17 0.02
N LEU A 63 11.21 -2.92 -0.47
CA LEU A 63 12.41 -3.18 0.32
C LEU A 63 13.24 -1.91 0.48
N GLU A 64 13.33 -1.13 -0.59
CA GLU A 64 14.04 0.14 -0.50
C GLU A 64 13.35 1.07 0.48
N TYR A 65 12.04 1.09 0.43
CA TYR A 65 11.29 1.94 1.31
C TYR A 65 11.49 1.56 2.76
N ARG A 66 11.49 0.25 3.03
CA ARG A 66 11.70 -0.25 4.39
C ARG A 66 13.06 0.18 4.91
N SER A 67 14.07 0.00 4.07
CA SER A 67 15.42 0.37 4.46
C SER A 67 15.51 1.87 4.75
N PHE A 68 14.91 2.64 3.88
CA PHE A 68 14.92 4.08 3.98
C PHE A 68 14.23 4.53 5.25
N GLY A 69 13.08 3.97 5.52
CA GLY A 69 12.29 4.37 6.67
C GLY A 69 12.91 3.97 7.99
N ARG A 70 13.78 3.00 7.98
CA ARG A 70 14.41 2.53 9.21
C ARG A 70 15.74 3.15 9.48
N GLU A 71 16.18 3.99 8.59
CA GLU A 71 17.46 4.63 8.80
C GLU A 71 17.38 5.81 9.72
N GLU A 72 16.18 6.18 10.06
CA GLU A 72 16.09 7.26 10.99
C GLU A 72 16.26 6.78 12.35
#